data_81f43885616cae6c4345378d5376e956
#
_entry.id   81f43885616cae6c4345378d5376e956
#
_cell.length_a   1.000
_cell.length_b   1.000
_cell.length_c   1.000
_cell.angle_alpha   90.00
_cell.angle_beta   90.00
_cell.angle_gamma   90.00
#
_symmetry.space_group_name_H-M   'P 1'
#
loop_
_entity.id
_entity.type
_entity.pdbx_description
1 polymer ?
#
loop_
_entity_poly.entity_id
_entity_poly.type
_entity_poly.pdbx_seq_one_letter_code
_entity_poly.pdbx_strand_id
1 'polypeptide(L)'
;ERGIEVNTDLEKLYSDFYSDKTSGWGMSDLEEYRGDVAVGSAKKFILHEPGKAFYTEDILASARDFSDTSLVVIGRTGGEAADLRKVQVKQEQKNRSTATVTDTTRTYLQLSSEEEEMIQVAESVSENVVVLLNTANTMELSFLEDEKIDACVLSGLTGLTGVKGLINVLYGQDEKGNELSPSGRTADTFAYSIDSAPSSINSGYGGSHKYLNLPTSSTYQKGYYDAFLDYYEGIYVGYRYYETAAEEGYIDYDKTVQYPFGYGLSYTTFDWEVQRIEVDGT
;
A
#
# COMPACT_ATOMS: atom_id res chain seq x y z
N GLU A 1 -12.30 -15.11 -19.39
CA GLU A 1 -12.13 -16.04 -18.24
C GLU A 1 -11.03 -17.03 -18.60
N ARG A 2 -9.89 -17.00 -17.86
CA ARG A 2 -8.70 -17.84 -18.17
C ARG A 2 -8.78 -19.24 -17.57
N GLY A 3 -9.92 -19.65 -17.00
CA GLY A 3 -10.05 -20.93 -16.30
C GLY A 3 -9.19 -20.99 -15.03
N ILE A 4 -8.96 -19.85 -14.38
CA ILE A 4 -8.25 -19.78 -13.10
C ILE A 4 -9.17 -20.35 -12.04
N GLU A 5 -8.70 -21.37 -11.35
CA GLU A 5 -9.37 -21.95 -10.20
C GLU A 5 -9.02 -21.15 -8.94
N VAL A 6 -9.93 -21.11 -7.98
CA VAL A 6 -9.78 -20.46 -6.69
C VAL A 6 -9.93 -21.48 -5.59
N ASN A 7 -9.08 -21.44 -4.57
CA ASN A 7 -9.27 -22.29 -3.39
C ASN A 7 -10.54 -21.85 -2.65
N THR A 8 -11.55 -22.71 -2.68
CA THR A 8 -12.88 -22.40 -2.14
C THR A 8 -12.92 -22.32 -0.62
N ASP A 9 -11.99 -22.95 0.09
CA ASP A 9 -11.91 -22.88 1.55
C ASP A 9 -11.33 -21.54 1.99
N LEU A 10 -10.31 -21.03 1.29
CA LEU A 10 -9.80 -19.68 1.49
C LEU A 10 -10.84 -18.62 1.10
N GLU A 11 -11.50 -18.78 -0.05
CA GLU A 11 -12.57 -17.88 -0.47
C GLU A 11 -13.66 -17.79 0.61
N LYS A 12 -14.04 -18.96 1.15
CA LYS A 12 -15.03 -19.03 2.22
C LYS A 12 -14.55 -18.36 3.50
N LEU A 13 -13.29 -18.58 3.92
CA LEU A 13 -12.71 -17.93 5.10
C LEU A 13 -12.84 -16.40 4.97
N TYR A 14 -12.37 -15.83 3.87
CA TYR A 14 -12.44 -14.39 3.64
C TYR A 14 -13.87 -13.88 3.54
N SER A 15 -14.74 -14.61 2.85
CA SER A 15 -16.16 -14.27 2.74
C SER A 15 -16.86 -14.26 4.10
N ASP A 16 -16.60 -15.25 4.93
CA ASP A 16 -17.15 -15.33 6.28
C ASP A 16 -16.59 -14.22 7.18
N PHE A 17 -15.29 -13.97 7.13
CA PHE A 17 -14.63 -12.92 7.89
C PHE A 17 -15.22 -11.54 7.57
N TYR A 18 -15.39 -11.20 6.30
CA TYR A 18 -15.92 -9.92 5.88
C TYR A 18 -17.44 -9.80 6.00
N SER A 19 -18.18 -10.90 6.02
CA SER A 19 -19.63 -10.90 6.22
C SER A 19 -20.05 -10.98 7.67
N ASP A 20 -19.15 -11.30 8.60
CA ASP A 20 -19.45 -11.39 10.02
C ASP A 20 -19.72 -10.00 10.63
N LYS A 21 -21.02 -9.70 10.78
CA LYS A 21 -21.51 -8.46 11.38
C LYS A 21 -21.27 -8.39 12.89
N THR A 22 -20.95 -9.52 13.54
CA THR A 22 -20.78 -9.62 14.98
C THR A 22 -19.34 -9.37 15.41
N SER A 23 -18.37 -9.71 14.56
CA SER A 23 -16.95 -9.50 14.82
C SER A 23 -16.48 -8.05 14.63
N GLY A 24 -17.25 -7.22 13.91
CA GLY A 24 -16.91 -5.83 13.57
C GLY A 24 -15.85 -5.68 12.50
N TRP A 25 -15.35 -6.80 12.01
CA TRP A 25 -14.35 -6.84 10.95
C TRP A 25 -14.97 -6.90 9.56
N GLY A 26 -16.27 -7.21 9.49
CA GLY A 26 -16.97 -7.36 8.22
C GLY A 26 -17.11 -6.06 7.44
N MET A 27 -16.83 -6.16 6.15
CA MET A 27 -17.08 -5.08 5.17
C MET A 27 -18.55 -4.97 4.75
N SER A 28 -19.48 -5.61 5.48
CA SER A 28 -20.92 -5.54 5.19
C SER A 28 -21.49 -4.12 5.17
N ASP A 29 -20.73 -3.18 5.69
CA ASP A 29 -21.08 -1.76 5.69
C ASP A 29 -20.60 -1.01 4.43
N LEU A 30 -19.86 -1.64 3.52
CA LEU A 30 -19.43 -0.99 2.26
C LEU A 30 -20.60 -0.55 1.37
N GLU A 31 -21.70 -1.28 1.38
CA GLU A 31 -22.90 -0.88 0.62
C GLU A 31 -23.56 0.35 1.24
N GLU A 32 -23.59 0.45 2.55
CA GLU A 32 -24.12 1.61 3.26
C GLU A 32 -23.20 2.85 3.11
N TYR A 33 -21.91 2.63 2.86
CA TYR A 33 -20.89 3.69 2.72
C TYR A 33 -20.62 4.13 1.29
N ARG A 34 -21.18 3.50 0.26
CA ARG A 34 -21.03 3.92 -1.15
C ARG A 34 -21.45 5.37 -1.41
N GLY A 35 -22.35 5.91 -0.61
CA GLY A 35 -22.77 7.32 -0.70
C GLY A 35 -21.86 8.30 0.03
N ASP A 36 -21.08 7.82 0.99
CA ASP A 36 -20.24 8.65 1.88
C ASP A 36 -18.74 8.62 1.54
N VAL A 37 -18.36 7.89 0.50
CA VAL A 37 -16.96 7.79 0.05
C VAL A 37 -16.38 9.15 -0.30
N ALA A 38 -17.23 10.06 -0.77
CA ALA A 38 -16.84 11.43 -1.12
C ALA A 38 -16.77 12.40 0.08
N VAL A 39 -17.19 11.99 1.27
CA VAL A 39 -17.29 12.90 2.43
C VAL A 39 -16.40 12.46 3.59
N GLY A 40 -15.17 12.10 3.27
CA GLY A 40 -14.04 12.29 4.14
C GLY A 40 -14.13 11.79 5.59
N SER A 41 -14.27 10.49 5.83
CA SER A 41 -13.69 9.99 7.05
C SER A 41 -12.76 8.82 6.72
N ALA A 42 -11.46 9.05 6.81
CA ALA A 42 -10.42 8.01 6.70
C ALA A 42 -10.68 6.78 7.60
N LYS A 43 -11.60 6.90 8.52
CA LYS A 43 -12.07 5.83 9.41
C LYS A 43 -12.81 4.71 8.67
N LYS A 44 -13.37 4.99 7.50
CA LYS A 44 -14.25 4.08 6.75
C LYS A 44 -13.50 3.20 5.75
N PHE A 45 -12.19 3.44 5.56
CA PHE A 45 -11.37 2.78 4.54
C PHE A 45 -10.27 1.92 5.15
N ILE A 46 -10.48 1.38 6.33
CA ILE A 46 -9.49 0.49 6.91
C ILE A 46 -9.78 -0.91 6.40
N LEU A 47 -8.83 -1.48 5.68
CA LEU A 47 -8.82 -2.88 5.34
C LEU A 47 -8.27 -3.67 6.53
N HIS A 48 -8.92 -4.78 6.85
CA HIS A 48 -8.50 -5.69 7.90
C HIS A 48 -8.24 -7.05 7.30
N GLU A 49 -7.21 -7.73 7.80
CA GLU A 49 -6.90 -9.09 7.44
C GLU A 49 -7.30 -10.05 8.56
N PRO A 50 -7.77 -11.27 8.24
CA PRO A 50 -7.97 -12.29 9.25
C PRO A 50 -6.62 -12.66 9.87
N GLY A 51 -6.52 -12.55 11.20
CA GLY A 51 -5.33 -12.98 11.93
C GLY A 51 -5.12 -14.49 11.82
N LYS A 52 -3.92 -14.96 12.18
CA LYS A 52 -3.48 -16.36 12.04
C LYS A 52 -4.47 -17.38 12.63
N ALA A 53 -5.19 -17.02 13.68
CA ALA A 53 -6.16 -17.91 14.34
C ALA A 53 -7.36 -18.30 13.43
N PHE A 54 -7.63 -17.56 12.38
CA PHE A 54 -8.69 -17.90 11.42
C PHE A 54 -8.29 -18.99 10.45
N TYR A 55 -7.00 -19.21 10.23
CA TYR A 55 -6.46 -20.23 9.34
C TYR A 55 -6.35 -21.57 10.07
N THR A 56 -7.43 -22.33 10.08
CA THR A 56 -7.46 -23.67 10.69
C THR A 56 -6.55 -24.63 9.94
N GLU A 57 -6.16 -25.77 10.59
CA GLU A 57 -5.30 -26.76 9.92
C GLU A 57 -5.96 -27.35 8.68
N ASP A 58 -7.28 -27.49 8.63
CA ASP A 58 -8.01 -27.95 7.44
C ASP A 58 -7.86 -26.95 6.27
N ILE A 59 -7.94 -25.65 6.55
CA ILE A 59 -7.74 -24.61 5.54
C ILE A 59 -6.27 -24.58 5.08
N LEU A 60 -5.32 -24.70 6.00
CA LEU A 60 -3.89 -24.77 5.65
C LEU A 60 -3.57 -26.00 4.82
N ALA A 61 -4.14 -27.16 5.14
CA ALA A 61 -3.99 -28.37 4.35
C ALA A 61 -4.59 -28.20 2.94
N SER A 62 -5.80 -27.65 2.86
CA SER A 62 -6.46 -27.35 1.58
C SER A 62 -5.62 -26.39 0.71
N ALA A 63 -5.00 -25.39 1.32
CA ALA A 63 -4.13 -24.45 0.61
C ALA A 63 -2.87 -25.14 0.06
N ARG A 64 -2.19 -25.95 0.88
CA ARG A 64 -1.00 -26.72 0.46
C ARG A 64 -1.29 -27.67 -0.70
N ASP A 65 -2.45 -28.34 -0.66
CA ASP A 65 -2.84 -29.30 -1.70
C ASP A 65 -3.30 -28.62 -2.99
N PHE A 66 -3.69 -27.34 -2.93
CA PHE A 66 -4.26 -26.60 -4.04
C PHE A 66 -3.21 -26.01 -4.98
N SER A 67 -2.15 -25.38 -4.44
CA SER A 67 -1.13 -24.70 -5.25
C SER A 67 0.21 -24.61 -4.50
N ASP A 68 1.30 -24.66 -5.26
CA ASP A 68 2.65 -24.37 -4.79
C ASP A 68 2.96 -22.85 -4.70
N THR A 69 2.01 -22.04 -5.12
CA THR A 69 2.17 -20.57 -5.19
C THR A 69 1.03 -19.87 -4.47
N SER A 70 1.38 -18.97 -3.56
CA SER A 70 0.46 -18.04 -2.89
C SER A 70 0.56 -16.65 -3.46
N LEU A 71 -0.58 -16.03 -3.74
CA LEU A 71 -0.70 -14.60 -4.08
C LEU A 71 -1.24 -13.84 -2.89
N VAL A 72 -0.39 -13.05 -2.25
CA VAL A 72 -0.72 -12.22 -1.08
C VAL A 72 -1.04 -10.81 -1.53
N VAL A 73 -2.25 -10.32 -1.24
CA VAL A 73 -2.70 -8.99 -1.66
C VAL A 73 -2.68 -8.04 -0.48
N ILE A 74 -1.86 -7.00 -0.58
CA ILE A 74 -1.78 -5.93 0.41
C ILE A 74 -2.45 -4.68 -0.16
N GLY A 75 -3.45 -4.16 0.54
CA GLY A 75 -4.19 -2.97 0.14
C GLY A 75 -3.96 -1.78 1.05
N ARG A 76 -3.89 -0.59 0.47
CA ARG A 76 -3.97 0.67 1.22
C ARG A 76 -4.99 1.57 0.55
N THR A 77 -5.90 2.07 1.36
CA THR A 77 -6.93 2.97 0.89
C THR A 77 -6.56 4.41 1.22
N GLY A 78 -6.85 5.28 0.28
CA GLY A 78 -6.73 6.71 0.44
C GLY A 78 -7.61 7.38 -0.61
N GLY A 79 -7.99 8.63 -0.38
CA GLY A 79 -8.85 9.33 -1.31
C GLY A 79 -8.96 10.81 -0.99
N GLU A 80 -9.68 11.53 -1.83
CA GLU A 80 -9.95 12.93 -1.65
C GLU A 80 -10.61 13.20 -0.28
N ALA A 81 -10.14 14.21 0.42
CA ALA A 81 -10.55 14.60 1.76
C ALA A 81 -10.38 13.51 2.85
N ALA A 82 -9.55 12.51 2.58
CA ALA A 82 -9.28 11.39 3.48
C ALA A 82 -7.76 11.19 3.61
N ASP A 83 -7.12 12.07 4.37
CA ASP A 83 -5.69 11.96 4.67
C ASP A 83 -5.37 10.63 5.35
N LEU A 84 -4.26 10.03 4.94
CA LEU A 84 -3.75 8.82 5.58
C LEU A 84 -3.43 9.10 7.05
N ARG A 85 -3.65 8.10 7.87
CA ARG A 85 -3.27 8.19 9.28
C ARG A 85 -1.77 7.93 9.42
N LYS A 86 -1.19 8.52 10.47
CA LYS A 86 0.22 8.27 10.81
C LYS A 86 0.44 6.90 11.44
N VAL A 87 -0.58 6.30 12.03
CA VAL A 87 -0.48 5.06 12.81
C VAL A 87 -1.53 4.06 12.37
N GLN A 88 -1.28 2.79 12.63
CA GLN A 88 -2.26 1.72 12.40
C GLN A 88 -3.50 1.94 13.27
N VAL A 89 -4.66 1.72 12.67
CA VAL A 89 -5.94 1.93 13.33
C VAL A 89 -6.78 0.67 13.18
N LYS A 90 -7.23 0.14 14.29
CA LYS A 90 -8.26 -0.90 14.34
C LYS A 90 -9.60 -0.26 14.67
N GLN A 91 -10.65 -0.76 14.07
CA GLN A 91 -12.00 -0.35 14.43
C GLN A 91 -12.52 -1.30 15.50
N GLU A 92 -12.82 -0.77 16.68
CA GLU A 92 -13.54 -1.58 17.67
C GLU A 92 -15.03 -1.66 17.34
N GLN A 93 -15.55 -2.87 17.50
CA GLN A 93 -16.87 -3.33 17.08
C GLN A 93 -18.05 -2.61 17.70
N LYS A 94 -17.92 -2.12 18.92
CA LYS A 94 -19.07 -1.71 19.73
C LYS A 94 -19.64 -0.36 19.37
N ASN A 95 -18.95 0.41 18.53
CA ASN A 95 -19.41 1.75 18.18
C ASN A 95 -18.89 2.12 16.79
N ARG A 96 -19.72 1.99 15.79
CA ARG A 96 -19.43 2.31 14.36
C ARG A 96 -18.83 3.71 14.13
N SER A 97 -18.81 4.55 15.15
CA SER A 97 -18.30 5.92 15.07
C SER A 97 -16.90 6.14 15.65
N THR A 98 -16.31 5.18 16.34
CA THR A 98 -15.00 5.34 16.98
C THR A 98 -13.97 4.41 16.36
N ALA A 99 -13.05 4.96 15.61
CA ALA A 99 -11.82 4.25 15.30
C ALA A 99 -10.91 4.32 16.51
N THR A 100 -10.52 3.18 17.05
CA THR A 100 -9.55 3.09 18.13
C THR A 100 -8.18 2.88 17.51
N VAL A 101 -7.19 3.68 17.92
CA VAL A 101 -5.80 3.43 17.58
C VAL A 101 -5.35 2.20 18.34
N THR A 102 -4.91 1.18 17.65
CA THR A 102 -4.57 -0.09 18.27
C THR A 102 -3.09 -0.36 18.31
N ASP A 103 -2.36 0.11 17.30
CA ASP A 103 -0.91 -0.01 17.26
C ASP A 103 -0.31 1.36 16.93
N THR A 104 0.23 2.00 17.97
CA THR A 104 0.91 3.30 17.85
C THR A 104 2.39 3.16 17.51
N THR A 105 2.89 1.94 17.43
CA THR A 105 4.30 1.66 17.10
C THR A 105 4.52 1.47 15.61
N ARG A 106 3.43 1.33 14.83
CA ARG A 106 3.46 1.13 13.38
C ARG A 106 2.79 2.29 12.67
N THR A 107 3.38 2.68 11.55
CA THR A 107 2.72 3.63 10.63
C THR A 107 1.64 2.92 9.81
N TYR A 108 0.69 3.67 9.27
CA TYR A 108 -0.34 3.10 8.38
C TYR A 108 0.26 2.51 7.08
N LEU A 109 1.43 2.97 6.69
CA LEU A 109 2.13 2.51 5.49
C LEU A 109 3.11 1.35 5.74
N GLN A 110 3.21 0.87 6.98
CA GLN A 110 3.80 -0.42 7.33
C GLN A 110 2.75 -1.54 7.24
N LEU A 111 3.21 -2.79 7.24
CA LEU A 111 2.29 -3.92 7.41
C LEU A 111 1.65 -3.87 8.80
N SER A 112 0.38 -4.25 8.88
CA SER A 112 -0.25 -4.59 10.16
C SER A 112 0.27 -5.92 10.68
N SER A 113 0.02 -6.23 11.95
CA SER A 113 0.36 -7.53 12.53
C SER A 113 -0.33 -8.67 11.80
N GLU A 114 -1.57 -8.46 11.40
CA GLU A 114 -2.37 -9.44 10.69
C GLU A 114 -1.89 -9.67 9.24
N GLU A 115 -1.41 -8.62 8.57
CA GLU A 115 -0.78 -8.75 7.26
C GLU A 115 0.56 -9.49 7.33
N GLU A 116 1.37 -9.26 8.36
CA GLU A 116 2.59 -10.06 8.61
C GLU A 116 2.24 -11.54 8.87
N GLU A 117 1.21 -11.79 9.67
CA GLU A 117 0.72 -13.16 9.90
C GLU A 117 0.22 -13.82 8.61
N MET A 118 -0.47 -13.09 7.73
CA MET A 118 -0.92 -13.58 6.44
C MET A 118 0.25 -13.98 5.53
N ILE A 119 1.32 -13.19 5.48
CA ILE A 119 2.55 -13.55 4.75
C ILE A 119 3.15 -14.83 5.32
N GLN A 120 3.30 -14.93 6.65
CA GLN A 120 3.82 -16.14 7.30
C GLN A 120 2.95 -17.37 7.03
N VAL A 121 1.64 -17.21 6.94
CA VAL A 121 0.74 -18.28 6.54
C VAL A 121 1.04 -18.71 5.09
N ALA A 122 1.13 -17.76 4.15
CA ALA A 122 1.48 -18.04 2.76
C ALA A 122 2.80 -18.81 2.63
N GLU A 123 3.84 -18.35 3.33
CA GLU A 123 5.15 -19.03 3.40
C GLU A 123 5.11 -20.44 3.99
N SER A 124 4.13 -20.73 4.83
CA SER A 124 3.97 -22.03 5.47
C SER A 124 3.24 -23.07 4.60
N VAL A 125 2.53 -22.60 3.58
CA VAL A 125 1.67 -23.45 2.73
C VAL A 125 2.12 -23.53 1.28
N SER A 126 2.99 -22.64 0.83
CA SER A 126 3.43 -22.57 -0.57
C SER A 126 4.95 -22.48 -0.69
N GLU A 127 5.47 -23.01 -1.80
CA GLU A 127 6.90 -22.89 -2.16
C GLU A 127 7.22 -21.51 -2.69
N ASN A 128 6.27 -20.85 -3.36
CA ASN A 128 6.43 -19.52 -3.94
C ASN A 128 5.43 -18.54 -3.32
N VAL A 129 5.91 -17.38 -2.94
CA VAL A 129 5.09 -16.29 -2.41
C VAL A 129 5.23 -15.05 -3.27
N VAL A 130 4.13 -14.61 -3.86
CA VAL A 130 4.06 -13.39 -4.66
C VAL A 130 3.22 -12.36 -3.93
N VAL A 131 3.80 -11.20 -3.64
CA VAL A 131 3.08 -10.09 -3.01
C VAL A 131 2.54 -9.15 -4.08
N LEU A 132 1.28 -8.78 -3.97
CA LEU A 132 0.61 -7.84 -4.82
C LEU A 132 0.23 -6.58 -4.01
N LEU A 133 0.84 -5.46 -4.35
CA LEU A 133 0.55 -4.18 -3.70
C LEU A 133 -0.54 -3.43 -4.47
N ASN A 134 -1.73 -3.37 -3.89
CA ASN A 134 -2.86 -2.60 -4.39
C ASN A 134 -2.97 -1.28 -3.63
N THR A 135 -2.06 -0.36 -3.93
CA THR A 135 -1.96 0.93 -3.26
C THR A 135 -1.55 2.02 -4.25
N ALA A 136 -2.04 3.24 -4.05
CA ALA A 136 -1.57 4.43 -4.75
C ALA A 136 -0.44 5.15 -3.98
N ASN A 137 -0.14 4.69 -2.77
CA ASN A 137 0.86 5.30 -1.90
C ASN A 137 2.13 4.46 -1.87
N THR A 138 3.25 5.11 -1.59
CA THR A 138 4.47 4.41 -1.18
C THR A 138 4.23 3.74 0.17
N MET A 139 4.79 2.54 0.35
CA MET A 139 4.76 1.81 1.60
C MET A 139 6.19 1.52 2.07
N GLU A 140 6.36 1.23 3.33
CA GLU A 140 7.60 0.67 3.85
C GLU A 140 7.63 -0.83 3.49
N LEU A 141 8.61 -1.23 2.67
CA LEU A 141 8.65 -2.54 2.03
C LEU A 141 9.79 -3.42 2.53
N SER A 142 10.36 -3.14 3.71
CA SER A 142 11.47 -3.93 4.26
C SER A 142 11.14 -5.42 4.42
N PHE A 143 9.88 -5.79 4.53
CA PHE A 143 9.44 -7.18 4.55
C PHE A 143 9.75 -7.95 3.25
N LEU A 144 9.97 -7.25 2.12
CA LEU A 144 10.39 -7.87 0.86
C LEU A 144 11.86 -8.32 0.85
N GLU A 145 12.61 -8.08 1.94
CA GLU A 145 13.95 -8.63 2.14
C GLU A 145 13.90 -10.07 2.67
N ASP A 146 12.73 -10.58 3.02
CA ASP A 146 12.56 -11.99 3.35
C ASP A 146 12.78 -12.85 2.10
N GLU A 147 13.76 -13.74 2.15
CA GLU A 147 14.15 -14.64 1.04
C GLU A 147 13.04 -15.60 0.61
N LYS A 148 11.96 -15.73 1.39
CA LYS A 148 10.80 -16.54 1.06
C LYS A 148 9.77 -15.81 0.21
N ILE A 149 9.91 -14.51 0.03
CA ILE A 149 9.07 -13.73 -0.87
C ILE A 149 9.76 -13.65 -2.23
N ASP A 150 9.25 -14.40 -3.20
CA ASP A 150 9.87 -14.55 -4.52
C ASP A 150 9.67 -13.34 -5.43
N ALA A 151 8.54 -12.64 -5.29
CA ALA A 151 8.23 -11.50 -6.14
C ALA A 151 7.26 -10.52 -5.48
N CYS A 152 7.35 -9.26 -5.91
CA CYS A 152 6.38 -8.24 -5.57
C CYS A 152 5.93 -7.48 -6.81
N VAL A 153 4.63 -7.29 -6.96
CA VAL A 153 4.02 -6.53 -8.05
C VAL A 153 3.27 -5.34 -7.49
N LEU A 154 3.73 -4.14 -7.81
CA LEU A 154 3.01 -2.91 -7.53
C LEU A 154 1.97 -2.68 -8.62
N SER A 155 0.71 -3.00 -8.34
CA SER A 155 -0.39 -2.86 -9.30
C SER A 155 -0.99 -1.46 -9.34
N GLY A 156 -0.79 -0.67 -8.31
CA GLY A 156 -1.52 0.58 -8.13
C GLY A 156 -3.03 0.33 -8.01
N LEU A 157 -3.82 1.33 -8.36
CA LEU A 157 -5.28 1.25 -8.36
C LEU A 157 -5.77 0.85 -9.75
N THR A 158 -6.09 -0.42 -9.92
CA THR A 158 -6.47 -1.00 -11.22
C THR A 158 -7.88 -0.61 -11.70
N GLY A 159 -8.70 -0.05 -10.83
CA GLY A 159 -10.11 0.21 -11.13
C GLY A 159 -10.91 -1.08 -11.39
N LEU A 160 -12.06 -0.94 -12.03
CA LEU A 160 -12.99 -2.07 -12.22
C LEU A 160 -12.52 -3.09 -13.26
N THR A 161 -11.72 -2.69 -14.23
CA THR A 161 -11.36 -3.54 -15.39
C THR A 161 -9.87 -3.81 -15.53
N GLY A 162 -9.02 -3.03 -14.87
CA GLY A 162 -7.56 -3.15 -14.99
C GLY A 162 -6.99 -4.45 -14.40
N VAL A 163 -7.74 -5.15 -13.55
CA VAL A 163 -7.38 -6.48 -13.02
C VAL A 163 -7.08 -7.48 -14.15
N LYS A 164 -7.74 -7.37 -15.30
CA LYS A 164 -7.41 -8.23 -16.46
C LYS A 164 -5.99 -8.01 -16.95
N GLY A 165 -5.54 -6.76 -17.03
CA GLY A 165 -4.16 -6.42 -17.40
C GLY A 165 -3.16 -6.93 -16.37
N LEU A 166 -3.48 -6.80 -15.09
CA LEU A 166 -2.65 -7.33 -14.01
C LEU A 166 -2.47 -8.85 -14.11
N ILE A 167 -3.56 -9.60 -14.30
CA ILE A 167 -3.48 -11.04 -14.50
C ILE A 167 -2.64 -11.39 -15.73
N ASN A 168 -2.78 -10.65 -16.82
CA ASN A 168 -1.98 -10.86 -18.02
C ASN A 168 -0.48 -10.67 -17.74
N VAL A 169 -0.11 -9.67 -16.96
CA VAL A 169 1.29 -9.45 -16.54
C VAL A 169 1.77 -10.59 -15.63
N LEU A 170 0.98 -11.02 -14.66
CA LEU A 170 1.35 -12.14 -13.78
C LEU A 170 1.59 -13.45 -14.56
N TYR A 171 0.84 -13.68 -15.63
CA TYR A 171 1.02 -14.86 -16.51
C TYR A 171 2.06 -14.63 -17.62
N GLY A 172 2.60 -13.44 -17.76
CA GLY A 172 3.54 -13.09 -18.82
C GLY A 172 2.95 -13.12 -20.24
N GLN A 173 1.63 -13.21 -20.39
CA GLN A 173 0.95 -13.28 -21.69
C GLN A 173 -0.51 -12.82 -21.63
N ASP A 174 -1.02 -12.34 -22.75
CA ASP A 174 -2.43 -12.00 -22.89
C ASP A 174 -3.31 -13.24 -23.19
N GLU A 175 -4.62 -13.03 -23.34
CA GLU A 175 -5.60 -14.08 -23.66
C GLU A 175 -5.39 -14.71 -25.05
N LYS A 176 -4.61 -14.07 -25.92
CA LYS A 176 -4.29 -14.54 -27.27
C LYS A 176 -2.93 -15.25 -27.34
N GLY A 177 -2.22 -15.32 -26.20
CA GLY A 177 -0.89 -15.91 -26.10
C GLY A 177 0.24 -14.96 -26.53
N ASN A 178 -0.03 -13.66 -26.69
CA ASN A 178 1.05 -12.70 -26.92
C ASN A 178 1.82 -12.48 -25.62
N GLU A 179 3.13 -12.52 -25.68
CA GLU A 179 4.01 -12.28 -24.54
C GLU A 179 3.82 -10.86 -24.01
N LEU A 180 3.78 -10.75 -22.69
CA LEU A 180 3.71 -9.49 -21.97
C LEU A 180 4.75 -9.47 -20.86
N SER A 181 5.36 -8.31 -20.67
CA SER A 181 6.33 -8.07 -19.63
C SER A 181 5.94 -6.81 -18.85
N PRO A 182 6.15 -6.78 -17.53
CA PRO A 182 5.99 -5.55 -16.77
C PRO A 182 6.95 -4.49 -17.31
N SER A 183 6.45 -3.29 -17.54
CA SER A 183 7.21 -2.15 -18.10
C SER A 183 7.16 -0.93 -17.17
N GLY A 184 6.40 -1.02 -16.08
CA GLY A 184 6.27 0.06 -15.10
C GLY A 184 7.58 0.36 -14.40
N ARG A 185 7.72 1.62 -14.02
CA ARG A 185 8.81 2.11 -13.17
C ARG A 185 8.19 2.90 -12.03
N THR A 186 8.83 2.87 -10.86
CA THR A 186 8.37 3.66 -9.71
C THR A 186 8.41 5.15 -10.06
N ALA A 187 7.31 5.84 -9.81
CA ALA A 187 7.23 7.29 -9.95
C ALA A 187 7.58 8.03 -8.65
N ASP A 188 7.85 7.27 -7.59
CA ASP A 188 8.23 7.74 -6.28
C ASP A 188 9.44 6.97 -5.75
N THR A 189 10.12 7.53 -4.76
CA THR A 189 11.15 6.85 -3.98
C THR A 189 10.49 6.06 -2.85
N PHE A 190 10.79 4.78 -2.73
CA PHE A 190 10.37 3.94 -1.63
C PHE A 190 11.48 3.89 -0.59
N ALA A 191 11.28 4.58 0.51
CA ALA A 191 12.22 4.60 1.61
C ALA A 191 11.92 3.47 2.62
N TYR A 192 12.94 3.04 3.35
CA TYR A 192 12.78 2.10 4.46
C TYR A 192 11.89 2.65 5.58
N SER A 193 11.86 3.98 5.74
CA SER A 193 10.97 4.66 6.67
C SER A 193 10.35 5.89 6.03
N ILE A 194 9.03 6.00 6.10
CA ILE A 194 8.29 7.18 5.65
C ILE A 194 8.72 8.45 6.41
N ASP A 195 9.17 8.30 7.65
CA ASP A 195 9.62 9.42 8.48
C ASP A 195 10.97 10.01 8.03
N SER A 196 11.66 9.35 7.10
CA SER A 196 12.90 9.88 6.50
C SER A 196 12.65 11.10 5.61
N ALA A 197 11.44 11.28 5.08
CA ALA A 197 11.09 12.42 4.23
C ALA A 197 10.76 13.66 5.08
N PRO A 198 11.25 14.86 4.73
CA PRO A 198 10.91 16.11 5.45
C PRO A 198 9.41 16.38 5.50
N SER A 199 8.67 15.98 4.46
CA SER A 199 7.22 16.12 4.39
C SER A 199 6.46 15.28 5.42
N SER A 200 7.10 14.29 6.05
CA SER A 200 6.49 13.42 7.06
C SER A 200 5.96 14.21 8.27
N ILE A 201 6.59 15.31 8.59
CA ILE A 201 6.18 16.21 9.70
C ILE A 201 4.75 16.70 9.49
N ASN A 202 4.39 17.00 8.26
CA ASN A 202 3.08 17.52 7.87
C ASN A 202 2.13 16.45 7.34
N SER A 203 2.58 15.20 7.19
CA SER A 203 1.78 14.12 6.65
C SER A 203 0.78 13.56 7.67
N GLY A 204 -0.29 12.98 7.16
CA GLY A 204 -1.30 12.27 7.93
C GLY A 204 -2.32 13.18 8.61
N TYR A 205 -3.36 12.54 9.12
CA TYR A 205 -4.47 13.24 9.78
C TYR A 205 -4.00 13.99 11.03
N GLY A 206 -4.15 15.32 11.01
CA GLY A 206 -3.74 16.20 12.13
C GLY A 206 -2.34 16.77 12.01
N GLY A 207 -1.64 16.58 10.86
CA GLY A 207 -0.32 17.15 10.60
C GLY A 207 -0.29 18.69 10.40
N SER A 208 -1.44 19.33 10.26
CA SER A 208 -1.51 20.78 10.12
C SER A 208 -1.23 21.52 11.43
N HIS A 209 -0.49 22.61 11.34
CA HIS A 209 -0.28 23.54 12.45
C HIS A 209 -1.45 24.51 12.55
N LYS A 210 -1.71 25.03 13.75
CA LYS A 210 -2.80 25.99 13.99
C LYS A 210 -2.26 27.36 14.36
N TYR A 211 -2.89 28.37 13.81
CA TYR A 211 -2.67 29.75 14.27
C TYR A 211 -3.24 29.92 15.68
N LEU A 212 -2.38 30.27 16.64
CA LEU A 212 -2.78 30.44 18.05
C LEU A 212 -3.47 31.78 18.33
N ASN A 213 -3.29 32.77 17.45
CA ASN A 213 -3.69 34.14 17.64
C ASN A 213 -4.80 34.63 16.71
N LEU A 214 -5.54 33.73 16.08
CA LEU A 214 -6.69 34.13 15.28
C LEU A 214 -7.83 34.65 16.18
N PRO A 215 -8.47 35.77 15.81
CA PRO A 215 -9.63 36.25 16.55
C PRO A 215 -10.73 35.18 16.55
N THR A 216 -11.31 34.94 17.70
CA THR A 216 -12.49 34.08 17.86
C THR A 216 -13.71 34.84 17.34
N SER A 217 -13.80 35.14 16.04
CA SER A 217 -14.98 35.70 15.46
C SER A 217 -15.89 34.59 14.94
N SER A 218 -17.17 34.76 15.13
CA SER A 218 -18.22 33.83 14.67
C SER A 218 -18.28 33.65 13.15
N THR A 219 -17.47 34.40 12.39
CA THR A 219 -17.38 34.36 10.92
C THR A 219 -16.34 33.36 10.42
N TYR A 220 -15.42 32.91 11.27
CA TYR A 220 -14.47 31.85 10.91
C TYR A 220 -15.04 30.51 11.39
N GLN A 221 -15.36 29.64 10.46
CA GLN A 221 -15.68 28.25 10.81
C GLN A 221 -14.45 27.64 11.49
N LYS A 222 -14.55 27.48 12.80
CA LYS A 222 -13.52 26.93 13.65
C LYS A 222 -13.10 25.57 13.09
N GLY A 223 -11.85 25.44 12.69
CA GLY A 223 -11.29 24.21 12.15
C GLY A 223 -11.07 24.19 10.63
N TYR A 224 -11.56 25.19 9.87
CA TYR A 224 -11.38 25.24 8.41
C TYR A 224 -10.33 26.27 7.96
N TYR A 225 -10.12 27.34 8.72
CA TYR A 225 -9.26 28.45 8.34
C TYR A 225 -8.21 28.81 9.40
N ASP A 226 -8.09 27.99 10.44
CA ASP A 226 -7.15 28.20 11.53
C ASP A 226 -5.89 27.33 11.42
N ALA A 227 -5.72 26.62 10.30
CA ALA A 227 -4.61 25.73 10.06
C ALA A 227 -3.69 26.25 8.94
N PHE A 228 -2.44 25.87 9.01
CA PHE A 228 -1.44 26.11 7.95
C PHE A 228 -0.51 24.92 7.86
N LEU A 229 0.15 24.81 6.71
CA LEU A 229 1.21 23.85 6.46
C LEU A 229 2.49 24.59 6.13
N ASP A 230 3.59 24.22 6.79
CA ASP A 230 4.92 24.63 6.40
C ASP A 230 5.53 23.60 5.48
N TYR A 231 5.89 24.01 4.26
CA TYR A 231 6.59 23.15 3.31
C TYR A 231 8.09 23.14 3.64
N TYR A 232 8.47 22.38 4.67
CA TYR A 232 9.87 22.26 5.12
C TYR A 232 10.80 21.76 4.02
N GLU A 233 10.27 20.90 3.17
CA GLU A 233 11.00 20.32 2.04
C GLU A 233 11.27 21.32 0.90
N GLY A 234 10.49 22.38 0.80
CA GLY A 234 10.59 23.34 -0.31
C GLY A 234 10.44 22.64 -1.65
N ILE A 235 11.47 22.72 -2.52
CA ILE A 235 11.49 22.02 -3.82
C ILE A 235 11.97 20.58 -3.71
N TYR A 236 12.48 20.16 -2.56
CA TYR A 236 13.08 18.83 -2.34
C TYR A 236 12.01 17.83 -1.92
N VAL A 237 11.16 17.44 -2.87
CA VAL A 237 10.09 16.47 -2.69
C VAL A 237 10.44 15.17 -3.39
N GLY A 238 10.19 14.03 -2.74
CA GLY A 238 10.43 12.70 -3.28
C GLY A 238 11.91 12.47 -3.62
N TYR A 239 12.20 11.95 -4.80
CA TYR A 239 13.57 11.63 -5.23
C TYR A 239 14.52 12.84 -5.17
N ARG A 240 14.02 14.05 -5.41
CA ARG A 240 14.85 15.26 -5.35
C ARG A 240 15.43 15.50 -3.95
N TYR A 241 14.70 15.11 -2.91
CA TYR A 241 15.24 15.15 -1.55
C TYR A 241 16.28 14.06 -1.36
N TYR A 242 15.93 12.80 -1.61
CA TYR A 242 16.80 11.68 -1.30
C TYR A 242 18.12 11.72 -2.07
N GLU A 243 18.07 12.01 -3.37
CA GLU A 243 19.27 12.15 -4.21
C GLU A 243 20.16 13.30 -3.74
N THR A 244 19.56 14.49 -3.49
CA THR A 244 20.32 15.65 -3.05
C THR A 244 20.89 15.48 -1.65
N ALA A 245 20.10 14.96 -0.71
CA ALA A 245 20.55 14.76 0.66
C ALA A 245 21.68 13.73 0.75
N ALA A 246 21.67 12.71 -0.11
CA ALA A 246 22.73 11.74 -0.22
C ALA A 246 24.03 12.36 -0.80
N GLU A 247 23.89 13.12 -1.91
CA GLU A 247 25.05 13.80 -2.53
C GLU A 247 25.70 14.81 -1.58
N GLU A 248 24.90 15.51 -0.78
CA GLU A 248 25.38 16.44 0.23
C GLU A 248 25.84 15.76 1.55
N GLY A 249 25.71 14.43 1.63
CA GLY A 249 26.16 13.65 2.79
C GLY A 249 25.28 13.77 4.03
N TYR A 250 24.04 14.20 3.89
CA TYR A 250 23.09 14.27 5.01
C TYR A 250 22.44 12.94 5.34
N ILE A 251 22.35 12.04 4.36
CA ILE A 251 21.81 10.68 4.53
C ILE A 251 22.75 9.65 3.90
N ASP A 252 22.68 8.42 4.39
CA ASP A 252 23.23 7.24 3.73
C ASP A 252 22.15 6.70 2.79
N TYR A 253 22.37 6.84 1.48
CA TYR A 253 21.35 6.51 0.46
C TYR A 253 20.90 5.05 0.58
N ASP A 254 21.84 4.12 0.62
CA ASP A 254 21.55 2.68 0.61
C ASP A 254 20.83 2.20 1.88
N LYS A 255 20.98 2.95 2.99
CA LYS A 255 20.24 2.66 4.23
C LYS A 255 18.90 3.38 4.34
N THR A 256 18.69 4.36 3.49
CA THR A 256 17.47 5.19 3.55
C THR A 256 16.48 4.82 2.46
N VAL A 257 16.97 4.50 1.25
CA VAL A 257 16.16 4.22 0.07
C VAL A 257 16.22 2.74 -0.26
N GLN A 258 15.08 2.08 -0.24
CA GLN A 258 14.97 0.67 -0.63
C GLN A 258 14.79 0.52 -2.14
N TYR A 259 13.87 1.28 -2.73
CA TYR A 259 13.67 1.32 -4.19
C TYR A 259 13.70 2.76 -4.69
N PRO A 260 14.65 3.11 -5.56
CA PRO A 260 14.78 4.47 -6.07
C PRO A 260 13.63 4.84 -7.04
N PHE A 261 13.46 6.12 -7.28
CA PHE A 261 12.67 6.60 -8.40
C PHE A 261 13.14 5.97 -9.71
N GLY A 262 12.19 5.51 -10.54
CA GLY A 262 12.51 4.86 -11.81
C GLY A 262 12.87 3.39 -11.70
N TYR A 263 12.80 2.79 -10.51
CA TYR A 263 13.04 1.36 -10.32
C TYR A 263 11.93 0.52 -10.95
N GLY A 264 12.29 -0.64 -11.46
CA GLY A 264 11.36 -1.66 -11.92
C GLY A 264 12.07 -2.76 -12.68
N LEU A 265 11.53 -3.97 -12.54
CA LEU A 265 12.01 -5.16 -13.22
C LEU A 265 11.17 -5.45 -14.46
N SER A 266 11.70 -6.28 -15.34
CA SER A 266 11.02 -6.75 -16.55
C SER A 266 11.30 -8.24 -16.70
N TYR A 267 10.43 -8.97 -17.40
CA TYR A 267 10.70 -10.36 -17.77
C TYR A 267 11.71 -10.48 -18.93
N THR A 268 12.02 -9.34 -19.57
CA THR A 268 12.98 -9.24 -20.65
C THR A 268 14.13 -8.33 -20.28
N THR A 269 15.26 -8.50 -20.95
CA THR A 269 16.44 -7.64 -20.84
C THR A 269 16.58 -6.78 -22.08
N PHE A 270 17.21 -5.62 -21.92
CA PHE A 270 17.47 -4.68 -23.01
C PHE A 270 18.94 -4.30 -23.02
N ASP A 271 19.59 -4.45 -24.15
CA ASP A 271 20.93 -3.94 -24.39
C ASP A 271 20.85 -2.51 -24.92
N TRP A 272 21.56 -1.60 -24.28
CA TRP A 272 21.61 -0.20 -24.66
C TRP A 272 22.94 0.15 -25.24
N GLU A 273 22.95 0.74 -26.45
CA GLU A 273 24.14 1.25 -27.09
C GLU A 273 23.96 2.71 -27.46
N VAL A 274 24.88 3.56 -27.00
CA VAL A 274 24.90 4.97 -27.40
C VAL A 274 25.53 5.06 -28.79
N GLN A 275 24.73 5.24 -29.83
CA GLN A 275 25.18 5.32 -31.23
C GLN A 275 25.91 6.64 -31.53
N ARG A 276 25.50 7.74 -30.90
CA ARG A 276 26.04 9.06 -31.14
C ARG A 276 25.71 10.04 -30.02
N ILE A 277 26.68 10.86 -29.68
CA ILE A 277 26.50 12.04 -28.83
C ILE A 277 26.91 13.27 -29.68
N GLU A 278 25.98 14.18 -29.86
CA GLU A 278 26.27 15.51 -30.45
C GLU A 278 26.17 16.55 -29.35
N VAL A 279 27.21 17.33 -29.18
CA VAL A 279 27.21 18.48 -28.29
C VAL A 279 27.19 19.71 -29.18
N ASP A 280 26.07 20.41 -29.23
CA ASP A 280 26.01 21.73 -29.84
C ASP A 280 26.85 22.68 -28.99
N GLY A 281 28.01 23.04 -29.54
CA GLY A 281 28.90 24.00 -28.88
C GLY A 281 28.28 25.39 -28.91
N THR A 282 28.05 25.95 -27.72
CA THR A 282 27.93 27.39 -27.54
C THR A 282 29.24 27.95 -27.02
#